data_f3899adb57d91b85937dc5cf8ec2ebaf
#
_entry.id   f3899adb57d91b85937dc5cf8ec2ebaf
#
_cell.length_a   1.000
_cell.length_b   1.000
_cell.length_c   1.000
_cell.angle_alpha   90.00
_cell.angle_beta   90.00
_cell.angle_gamma   90.00
#
_symmetry.space_group_name_H-M   'P 1'
#
loop_
_entity.id
_entity.type
_entity.pdbx_description
1 polymer ?
#
loop_
_entity_poly.entity_id
_entity_poly.type
_entity_poly.pdbx_seq_one_letter_code
_entity_poly.pdbx_strand_id
1 'polypeptide(L)'
;SKFVDIVVNGISDRSFDITAYSQDPYGISKRTAYMESIIRDLQTEELNNFAQEQFGINLFENAPDRLPDSEEELDLHMQLSYKQGIEIAEEEAINTMLAGNNYDLTKRRINEDLTILGIGAVKNNFTESNGVTVDYVDPAYMVYSYTEDPYFQDIYYVGEVKFVPINELKKQFPNLTQDQLEQIQQQGTQNKGVYDNNPSNSVNNNRDSNVIQLLYFNYKTYMNEVYKVKETAT
;
A
#
# COMPACT_ATOMS: atom_id res chain seq x y z
N SER A 1 29.39 4.40 0.43
CA SER A 1 30.30 3.94 1.52
C SER A 1 30.05 2.45 1.76
N LYS A 2 31.13 1.66 1.89
CA LYS A 2 31.01 0.19 2.11
C LYS A 2 30.07 -0.18 3.27
N PHE A 3 30.03 0.64 4.32
CA PHE A 3 29.12 0.43 5.45
C PHE A 3 27.67 0.59 5.05
N VAL A 4 27.32 1.64 4.32
CA VAL A 4 25.96 1.87 3.82
C VAL A 4 25.54 0.73 2.91
N ASP A 5 26.41 0.29 2.00
CA ASP A 5 26.11 -0.81 1.07
C ASP A 5 25.82 -2.12 1.82
N ILE A 6 26.56 -2.42 2.91
CA ILE A 6 26.31 -3.61 3.73
C ILE A 6 24.95 -3.53 4.43
N VAL A 7 24.63 -2.37 5.02
CA VAL A 7 23.34 -2.17 5.72
C VAL A 7 22.18 -2.24 4.73
N VAL A 8 22.26 -1.53 3.61
CA VAL A 8 21.20 -1.50 2.58
C VAL A 8 20.96 -2.88 2.00
N ASN A 9 22.03 -3.62 1.66
CA ASN A 9 21.89 -4.98 1.15
C ASN A 9 21.27 -5.90 2.22
N GLY A 10 21.72 -5.82 3.47
CA GLY A 10 21.17 -6.64 4.54
C GLY A 10 19.70 -6.37 4.87
N ILE A 11 19.21 -5.14 4.64
CA ILE A 11 17.78 -4.80 4.77
C ILE A 11 17.01 -5.24 3.51
N SER A 12 17.60 -5.03 2.33
CA SER A 12 16.95 -5.34 1.05
C SER A 12 16.77 -6.83 0.81
N ASP A 13 17.70 -7.66 1.32
CA ASP A 13 17.65 -9.12 1.20
C ASP A 13 16.56 -9.77 2.08
N ARG A 14 15.94 -9.01 2.99
CA ARG A 14 14.80 -9.52 3.76
C ARG A 14 13.59 -9.64 2.85
N SER A 15 13.16 -10.88 2.62
CA SER A 15 11.87 -11.17 2.01
C SER A 15 10.75 -10.75 2.96
N PHE A 16 9.64 -10.30 2.41
CA PHE A 16 8.39 -10.10 3.13
C PHE A 16 7.30 -10.89 2.42
N ASP A 17 6.42 -11.47 3.20
CA ASP A 17 5.25 -12.15 2.68
C ASP A 17 4.04 -11.23 2.82
N ILE A 18 3.25 -11.16 1.74
CA ILE A 18 2.02 -10.38 1.73
C ILE A 18 0.90 -11.33 2.11
N THR A 19 0.14 -10.96 3.13
CA THR A 19 -1.03 -11.72 3.58
C THR A 19 -2.25 -10.80 3.56
N ALA A 20 -3.27 -11.18 2.80
CA ALA A 20 -4.54 -10.47 2.73
C ALA A 20 -5.59 -11.16 3.59
N TYR A 21 -6.43 -10.36 4.26
CA TYR A 21 -7.56 -10.85 5.05
C TYR A 21 -8.81 -10.08 4.68
N SER A 22 -9.85 -10.81 4.28
CA SER A 22 -11.15 -10.22 3.98
C SER A 22 -11.83 -9.78 5.28
N GLN A 23 -12.20 -8.49 5.36
CA GLN A 23 -12.90 -7.88 6.49
C GLN A 23 -14.36 -7.57 6.19
N ASP A 24 -14.84 -7.89 5.00
CA ASP A 24 -16.24 -7.72 4.63
C ASP A 24 -17.15 -8.70 5.38
N PRO A 25 -18.42 -8.33 5.68
CA PRO A 25 -19.35 -9.19 6.42
C PRO A 25 -19.59 -10.56 5.77
N TYR A 26 -19.53 -10.62 4.44
CA TYR A 26 -19.69 -11.86 3.70
C TYR A 26 -18.49 -12.80 3.85
N GLY A 27 -17.29 -12.25 3.77
CA GLY A 27 -16.05 -13.00 3.99
C GLY A 27 -15.95 -13.54 5.42
N ILE A 28 -16.29 -12.71 6.41
CA ILE A 28 -16.35 -13.13 7.82
C ILE A 28 -17.38 -14.26 8.01
N SER A 29 -18.57 -14.12 7.43
CA SER A 29 -19.63 -15.15 7.52
C SER A 29 -19.18 -16.48 6.90
N LYS A 30 -18.51 -16.45 5.75
CA LYS A 30 -17.95 -17.67 5.13
C LYS A 30 -16.88 -18.33 5.99
N ARG A 31 -15.98 -17.55 6.59
CA ARG A 31 -14.94 -18.05 7.48
C ARG A 31 -15.56 -18.73 8.70
N THR A 32 -16.56 -18.09 9.32
CA THR A 32 -17.29 -18.65 10.47
C THR A 32 -18.03 -19.93 10.08
N ALA A 33 -18.75 -19.93 8.95
CA ALA A 33 -19.47 -21.12 8.49
C ALA A 33 -18.52 -22.30 8.18
N TYR A 34 -17.34 -22.04 7.63
CA TYR A 34 -16.32 -23.06 7.39
C TYR A 34 -15.81 -23.64 8.72
N MET A 35 -15.47 -22.79 9.69
CA MET A 35 -15.02 -23.20 11.03
C MET A 35 -16.09 -24.04 11.74
N GLU A 36 -17.36 -23.58 11.73
CA GLU A 36 -18.48 -24.32 12.30
C GLU A 36 -18.71 -25.69 11.61
N SER A 37 -18.47 -25.78 10.30
CA SER A 37 -18.57 -27.06 9.60
C SER A 37 -17.52 -28.08 10.08
N ILE A 38 -16.28 -27.64 10.27
CA ILE A 38 -15.21 -28.53 10.77
C ILE A 38 -15.48 -28.94 12.22
N ILE A 39 -15.89 -28.00 13.08
CA ILE A 39 -16.26 -28.34 14.47
C ILE A 39 -17.36 -29.41 14.51
N ARG A 40 -18.36 -29.28 13.62
CA ARG A 40 -19.44 -30.28 13.50
C ARG A 40 -18.89 -31.64 13.05
N ASP A 41 -17.94 -31.63 12.11
CA ASP A 41 -17.37 -32.87 11.60
C ASP A 41 -16.50 -33.55 12.69
N LEU A 42 -15.72 -32.79 13.47
CA LEU A 42 -14.99 -33.29 14.64
C LEU A 42 -15.92 -33.93 15.68
N GLN A 43 -17.02 -33.25 16.03
CA GLN A 43 -18.03 -33.79 16.98
C GLN A 43 -18.69 -35.06 16.44
N THR A 44 -18.92 -35.12 15.12
CA THR A 44 -19.47 -36.30 14.46
C THR A 44 -18.51 -37.48 14.52
N GLU A 45 -17.23 -37.23 14.35
CA GLU A 45 -16.19 -38.26 14.46
C GLU A 45 -16.05 -38.79 15.89
N GLU A 46 -16.05 -37.92 16.91
CA GLU A 46 -16.08 -38.36 18.31
C GLU A 46 -17.29 -39.24 18.63
N LEU A 47 -18.47 -38.87 18.12
CA LEU A 47 -19.70 -39.68 18.27
C LEU A 47 -19.59 -41.02 17.56
N ASN A 48 -19.01 -41.07 16.36
CA ASN A 48 -18.76 -42.30 15.63
C ASN A 48 -17.79 -43.23 16.39
N ASN A 49 -16.69 -42.68 16.90
CA ASN A 49 -15.71 -43.43 17.68
C ASN A 49 -16.35 -44.02 18.95
N PHE A 50 -17.15 -43.23 19.67
CA PHE A 50 -17.88 -43.70 20.84
C PHE A 50 -18.90 -44.81 20.49
N ALA A 51 -19.66 -44.64 19.38
CA ALA A 51 -20.64 -45.62 18.96
C ALA A 51 -19.96 -46.91 18.48
N GLN A 52 -18.83 -46.84 17.83
CA GLN A 52 -18.06 -48.00 17.39
C GLN A 52 -17.47 -48.77 18.59
N GLU A 53 -16.97 -48.08 19.60
CA GLU A 53 -16.44 -48.71 20.83
C GLU A 53 -17.51 -49.41 21.67
N GLN A 54 -18.70 -48.78 21.78
CA GLN A 54 -19.77 -49.31 22.66
C GLN A 54 -20.71 -50.28 21.97
N PHE A 55 -20.98 -50.08 20.67
CA PHE A 55 -22.05 -50.81 19.95
C PHE A 55 -21.55 -51.49 18.67
N GLY A 56 -20.28 -51.23 18.24
CA GLY A 56 -19.72 -51.81 17.02
C GLY A 56 -20.37 -51.30 15.71
N ILE A 57 -21.00 -50.14 15.75
CA ILE A 57 -21.71 -49.54 14.58
C ILE A 57 -21.14 -48.14 14.29
N ASN A 58 -21.02 -47.80 13.00
CA ASN A 58 -20.76 -46.43 12.55
C ASN A 58 -22.09 -45.74 12.32
N LEU A 59 -22.31 -44.59 12.96
CA LEU A 59 -23.56 -43.82 12.85
C LEU A 59 -23.53 -42.86 11.65
N PHE A 60 -22.38 -42.41 11.25
CA PHE A 60 -22.18 -41.42 10.18
C PHE A 60 -21.07 -41.86 9.23
N GLU A 61 -21.07 -41.34 8.00
CA GLU A 61 -19.95 -41.50 7.09
C GLU A 61 -18.70 -40.79 7.65
N ASN A 62 -17.54 -41.41 7.51
CA ASN A 62 -16.29 -40.82 8.01
C ASN A 62 -16.00 -39.51 7.29
N ALA A 63 -15.58 -38.53 8.07
CA ALA A 63 -15.06 -37.26 7.55
C ALA A 63 -13.80 -37.48 6.68
N PRO A 64 -13.53 -36.64 5.67
CA PRO A 64 -12.34 -36.79 4.83
C PRO A 64 -11.04 -36.65 5.65
N ASP A 65 -10.06 -37.50 5.36
CA ASP A 65 -8.73 -37.67 6.04
C ASP A 65 -7.83 -36.40 6.10
N ARG A 66 -8.35 -35.20 5.86
CA ARG A 66 -7.57 -33.96 5.77
C ARG A 66 -8.04 -32.85 6.71
N LEU A 67 -8.86 -33.16 7.66
CA LEU A 67 -9.35 -32.21 8.66
C LEU A 67 -8.38 -32.14 9.86
N PRO A 68 -8.31 -30.98 10.54
CA PRO A 68 -7.64 -30.90 11.83
C PRO A 68 -8.21 -31.91 12.81
N ASP A 69 -7.36 -32.60 13.58
CA ASP A 69 -7.77 -33.66 14.51
C ASP A 69 -8.25 -33.11 15.86
N SER A 70 -8.08 -31.81 16.11
CA SER A 70 -8.46 -31.15 17.36
C SER A 70 -8.85 -29.68 17.16
N GLU A 71 -9.51 -29.09 18.17
CA GLU A 71 -9.83 -27.65 18.17
C GLU A 71 -8.58 -26.76 18.13
N GLU A 72 -7.48 -27.18 18.80
CA GLU A 72 -6.21 -26.44 18.79
C GLU A 72 -5.57 -26.47 17.39
N GLU A 73 -5.64 -27.59 16.71
CA GLU A 73 -5.15 -27.75 15.35
C GLU A 73 -6.06 -27.01 14.34
N LEU A 74 -7.36 -26.92 14.61
CA LEU A 74 -8.29 -26.10 13.84
C LEU A 74 -7.92 -24.62 13.90
N ASP A 75 -7.62 -24.09 15.06
CA ASP A 75 -7.19 -22.71 15.20
C ASP A 75 -5.90 -22.44 14.41
N LEU A 76 -4.95 -23.37 14.47
CA LEU A 76 -3.72 -23.29 13.70
C LEU A 76 -3.98 -23.37 12.19
N HIS A 77 -4.86 -24.27 11.76
CA HIS A 77 -5.28 -24.38 10.37
C HIS A 77 -5.94 -23.09 9.87
N MET A 78 -6.83 -22.48 10.67
CA MET A 78 -7.50 -21.23 10.33
C MET A 78 -6.54 -20.04 10.22
N GLN A 79 -5.46 -20.06 10.97
CA GLN A 79 -4.44 -19.01 10.96
C GLN A 79 -3.43 -19.17 9.81
N LEU A 80 -3.00 -20.41 9.53
CA LEU A 80 -1.88 -20.68 8.63
C LEU A 80 -2.30 -21.17 7.24
N SER A 81 -3.36 -21.96 7.16
CA SER A 81 -3.70 -22.71 5.94
C SER A 81 -4.99 -22.25 5.27
N TYR A 82 -5.95 -21.77 6.06
CA TYR A 82 -7.22 -21.35 5.50
C TYR A 82 -7.13 -19.99 4.83
N LYS A 83 -7.40 -19.96 3.53
CA LYS A 83 -7.51 -18.71 2.76
C LYS A 83 -8.73 -18.76 1.85
N GLN A 84 -9.44 -17.64 1.78
CA GLN A 84 -10.54 -17.50 0.83
C GLN A 84 -10.00 -17.16 -0.56
N GLY A 85 -10.74 -17.51 -1.62
CA GLY A 85 -10.33 -17.22 -2.99
C GLY A 85 -10.11 -15.72 -3.26
N ILE A 86 -10.85 -14.84 -2.59
CA ILE A 86 -10.66 -13.39 -2.68
C ILE A 86 -9.33 -12.95 -2.05
N GLU A 87 -8.97 -13.52 -0.92
CA GLU A 87 -7.71 -13.22 -0.23
C GLU A 87 -6.50 -13.63 -1.07
N ILE A 88 -6.58 -14.82 -1.70
CA ILE A 88 -5.56 -15.29 -2.63
C ILE A 88 -5.45 -14.37 -3.86
N ALA A 89 -6.59 -13.95 -4.40
CA ALA A 89 -6.61 -13.04 -5.55
C ALA A 89 -6.02 -11.66 -5.21
N GLU A 90 -6.29 -11.14 -4.02
CA GLU A 90 -5.72 -9.89 -3.54
C GLU A 90 -4.19 -9.98 -3.34
N GLU A 91 -3.70 -11.07 -2.74
CA GLU A 91 -2.26 -11.31 -2.58
C GLU A 91 -1.55 -11.37 -3.94
N GLU A 92 -2.12 -12.09 -4.90
CA GLU A 92 -1.57 -12.22 -6.24
C GLU A 92 -1.61 -10.88 -7.00
N ALA A 93 -2.70 -10.13 -6.86
CA ALA A 93 -2.82 -8.80 -7.46
C ALA A 93 -1.76 -7.83 -6.93
N ILE A 94 -1.52 -7.81 -5.61
CA ILE A 94 -0.49 -6.96 -5.00
C ILE A 94 0.91 -7.40 -5.46
N ASN A 95 1.21 -8.71 -5.46
CA ASN A 95 2.49 -9.23 -5.93
C ASN A 95 2.74 -8.87 -7.39
N THR A 96 1.76 -9.04 -8.25
CA THR A 96 1.83 -8.67 -9.66
C THR A 96 2.05 -7.17 -9.85
N MET A 97 1.34 -6.35 -9.10
CA MET A 97 1.49 -4.89 -9.12
C MET A 97 2.90 -4.47 -8.68
N LEU A 98 3.43 -5.03 -7.59
CA LEU A 98 4.78 -4.72 -7.10
C LEU A 98 5.85 -5.15 -8.11
N ALA A 99 5.71 -6.35 -8.71
CA ALA A 99 6.61 -6.83 -9.76
C ALA A 99 6.58 -5.93 -11.00
N GLY A 100 5.38 -5.54 -11.45
CA GLY A 100 5.19 -4.63 -12.59
C GLY A 100 5.79 -3.23 -12.37
N ASN A 101 5.85 -2.76 -11.13
CA ASN A 101 6.45 -1.47 -10.75
C ASN A 101 7.95 -1.55 -10.47
N ASN A 102 8.60 -2.70 -10.61
CA ASN A 102 10.00 -2.91 -10.21
C ASN A 102 10.26 -2.44 -8.76
N TYR A 103 9.35 -2.81 -7.85
CA TYR A 103 9.36 -2.33 -6.47
C TYR A 103 10.67 -2.63 -5.73
N ASP A 104 11.39 -3.67 -6.09
CA ASP A 104 12.69 -4.00 -5.50
C ASP A 104 13.72 -2.89 -5.69
N LEU A 105 13.73 -2.22 -6.85
CA LEU A 105 14.59 -1.06 -7.09
C LEU A 105 14.17 0.14 -6.25
N THR A 106 12.86 0.39 -6.17
CA THR A 106 12.30 1.45 -5.31
C THR A 106 12.62 1.19 -3.85
N LYS A 107 12.41 -0.04 -3.36
CA LYS A 107 12.74 -0.48 -2.00
C LYS A 107 14.22 -0.25 -1.67
N ARG A 108 15.12 -0.60 -2.59
CA ARG A 108 16.56 -0.38 -2.40
C ARG A 108 16.92 1.09 -2.24
N ARG A 109 16.35 1.97 -3.07
CA ARG A 109 16.55 3.43 -2.97
C ARG A 109 16.03 3.98 -1.65
N ILE A 110 14.84 3.57 -1.23
CA ILE A 110 14.26 3.98 0.05
C ILE A 110 15.14 3.53 1.22
N ASN A 111 15.64 2.29 1.20
CA ASN A 111 16.53 1.79 2.25
C ASN A 111 17.86 2.57 2.30
N GLU A 112 18.36 3.03 1.15
CA GLU A 112 19.53 3.89 1.06
C GLU A 112 19.24 5.27 1.70
N ASP A 113 18.13 5.90 1.35
CA ASP A 113 17.71 7.18 1.93
C ASP A 113 17.45 7.07 3.43
N LEU A 114 16.76 6.03 3.89
CA LEU A 114 16.54 5.77 5.31
C LEU A 114 17.86 5.58 6.08
N THR A 115 18.85 4.95 5.45
CA THR A 115 20.15 4.71 6.08
C THR A 115 20.99 5.98 6.17
N ILE A 116 20.90 6.86 5.16
CA ILE A 116 21.73 8.07 5.04
C ILE A 116 21.05 9.28 5.66
N LEU A 117 19.77 9.48 5.36
CA LEU A 117 19.00 10.68 5.70
C LEU A 117 18.04 10.46 6.87
N GLY A 118 17.70 9.20 7.18
CA GLY A 118 16.70 8.87 8.18
C GLY A 118 15.25 9.05 7.72
N ILE A 119 15.02 9.41 6.45
CA ILE A 119 13.70 9.61 5.86
C ILE A 119 13.67 9.02 4.46
N GLY A 120 12.55 8.39 4.10
CA GLY A 120 12.27 7.88 2.76
C GLY A 120 10.79 8.02 2.45
N ALA A 121 10.44 8.20 1.18
CA ALA A 121 9.06 8.39 0.76
C ALA A 121 8.74 7.68 -0.55
N VAL A 122 7.51 7.20 -0.63
CA VAL A 122 6.89 6.67 -1.85
C VAL A 122 5.55 7.34 -2.09
N LYS A 123 5.16 7.38 -3.35
CA LYS A 123 3.87 7.90 -3.78
C LYS A 123 3.13 6.84 -4.58
N ASN A 124 1.93 6.54 -4.15
CA ASN A 124 1.02 5.68 -4.89
C ASN A 124 0.16 6.53 -5.81
N ASN A 125 0.14 6.19 -7.08
CA ASN A 125 -0.73 6.82 -8.07
C ASN A 125 -1.60 5.75 -8.73
N PHE A 126 -2.76 6.19 -9.22
CA PHE A 126 -3.64 5.36 -10.04
C PHE A 126 -3.93 6.09 -11.35
N THR A 127 -3.71 5.40 -12.46
CA THR A 127 -4.08 5.88 -13.80
C THR A 127 -4.80 4.77 -14.55
N GLU A 128 -5.78 5.10 -15.36
CA GLU A 128 -6.53 4.10 -16.14
C GLU A 128 -5.63 3.30 -17.10
N SER A 129 -4.54 3.90 -17.58
CA SER A 129 -3.61 3.25 -18.52
C SER A 129 -2.62 2.30 -17.85
N ASN A 130 -2.12 2.64 -16.67
CA ASN A 130 -1.03 1.92 -16.01
C ASN A 130 -1.48 1.21 -14.73
N GLY A 131 -2.73 1.42 -14.30
CA GLY A 131 -3.22 0.91 -13.02
C GLY A 131 -2.56 1.62 -11.83
N VAL A 132 -2.29 0.86 -10.77
CA VAL A 132 -1.61 1.37 -9.57
C VAL A 132 -0.11 1.39 -9.80
N THR A 133 0.51 2.56 -9.59
CA THR A 133 1.98 2.73 -9.64
C THR A 133 2.52 3.14 -8.28
N VAL A 134 3.71 2.65 -7.95
CA VAL A 134 4.46 2.99 -6.74
C VAL A 134 5.72 3.72 -7.16
N ASP A 135 5.70 5.04 -7.04
CA ASP A 135 6.79 5.90 -7.46
C ASP A 135 7.70 6.28 -6.27
N TYR A 136 8.99 6.27 -6.51
CA TYR A 136 9.96 6.81 -5.56
C TYR A 136 9.87 8.33 -5.51
N VAL A 137 9.90 8.89 -4.31
CA VAL A 137 9.98 10.35 -4.07
C VAL A 137 11.34 10.67 -3.46
N ASP A 138 12.08 11.55 -4.13
CA ASP A 138 13.37 12.01 -3.63
C ASP A 138 13.16 12.94 -2.42
N PRO A 139 13.71 12.61 -1.23
CA PRO A 139 13.59 13.42 -0.03
C PRO A 139 14.05 14.88 -0.21
N ALA A 140 14.98 15.14 -1.14
CA ALA A 140 15.45 16.49 -1.44
C ALA A 140 14.36 17.40 -2.03
N TYR A 141 13.34 16.82 -2.65
CA TYR A 141 12.22 17.54 -3.27
C TYR A 141 10.90 17.34 -2.52
N MET A 142 10.95 16.70 -1.36
CA MET A 142 9.77 16.50 -0.52
C MET A 142 9.51 17.74 0.33
N VAL A 143 8.24 18.14 0.41
CA VAL A 143 7.75 19.25 1.24
C VAL A 143 6.67 18.71 2.15
N TYR A 144 6.78 18.96 3.44
CA TYR A 144 5.79 18.54 4.42
C TYR A 144 5.62 19.57 5.54
N SER A 145 4.49 19.52 6.24
CA SER A 145 4.25 20.40 7.37
C SER A 145 5.19 20.04 8.54
N TYR A 146 5.48 21.02 9.38
CA TYR A 146 6.24 20.77 10.60
C TYR A 146 5.61 19.64 11.41
N THR A 147 6.42 18.74 11.92
CA THR A 147 6.03 17.62 12.78
C THR A 147 7.06 17.42 13.87
N GLU A 148 6.58 17.10 15.07
CA GLU A 148 7.40 16.63 16.20
C GLU A 148 7.26 15.11 16.38
N ASP A 149 6.30 14.49 15.70
CA ASP A 149 6.05 13.07 15.78
C ASP A 149 7.00 12.30 14.85
N PRO A 150 7.82 11.38 15.39
CA PRO A 150 8.69 10.53 14.57
C PRO A 150 7.93 9.60 13.60
N TYR A 151 6.63 9.38 13.83
CA TYR A 151 5.77 8.59 12.96
C TYR A 151 4.97 9.43 11.97
N PHE A 152 5.17 10.75 11.93
CA PHE A 152 4.52 11.67 10.99
C PHE A 152 2.98 11.65 11.04
N GLN A 153 2.35 11.31 12.16
CA GLN A 153 0.88 11.23 12.28
C GLN A 153 0.21 12.59 12.32
N ASP A 154 0.92 13.60 12.80
CA ASP A 154 0.46 15.00 12.94
C ASP A 154 0.65 15.83 11.66
N ILE A 155 1.23 15.27 10.59
CA ILE A 155 1.40 15.97 9.31
C ILE A 155 0.05 16.44 8.77
N TYR A 156 -0.02 17.72 8.44
CA TYR A 156 -1.18 18.33 7.82
C TYR A 156 -1.14 18.26 6.28
N TYR A 157 0.01 18.48 5.69
CA TYR A 157 0.24 18.32 4.25
C TYR A 157 1.58 17.67 3.96
N VAL A 158 1.63 16.97 2.84
CA VAL A 158 2.84 16.43 2.24
C VAL A 158 2.79 16.63 0.74
N GLY A 159 3.90 16.98 0.14
CA GLY A 159 4.00 17.23 -1.29
C GLY A 159 5.38 16.93 -1.85
N GLU A 160 5.44 16.97 -3.17
CA GLU A 160 6.64 16.75 -3.98
C GLU A 160 6.79 17.88 -4.98
N VAL A 161 8.01 18.42 -5.08
CA VAL A 161 8.38 19.40 -6.10
C VAL A 161 8.91 18.67 -7.32
N LYS A 162 8.28 18.84 -8.47
CA LYS A 162 8.72 18.27 -9.75
C LYS A 162 9.06 19.37 -10.75
N PHE A 163 10.10 19.11 -11.54
CA PHE A 163 10.46 19.95 -12.67
C PHE A 163 9.87 19.35 -13.95
N VAL A 164 8.86 20.00 -14.50
CA VAL A 164 8.06 19.49 -15.62
C VAL A 164 8.20 20.41 -16.84
N PRO A 165 8.47 19.87 -18.03
CA PRO A 165 8.45 20.65 -19.26
C PRO A 165 7.03 21.19 -19.53
N ILE A 166 6.95 22.39 -20.13
CA ILE A 166 5.66 23.04 -20.41
C ILE A 166 4.74 22.18 -21.30
N ASN A 167 5.32 21.40 -22.19
CA ASN A 167 4.58 20.49 -23.06
C ASN A 167 3.90 19.35 -22.28
N GLU A 168 4.55 18.90 -21.21
CA GLU A 168 3.99 17.86 -20.31
C GLU A 168 2.91 18.46 -19.41
N LEU A 169 3.10 19.71 -18.96
CA LEU A 169 2.08 20.45 -18.23
C LEU A 169 0.78 20.57 -19.03
N LYS A 170 0.88 20.87 -20.34
CA LYS A 170 -0.27 20.96 -21.23
C LYS A 170 -1.00 19.63 -21.40
N LYS A 171 -0.29 18.50 -21.39
CA LYS A 171 -0.91 17.16 -21.42
C LYS A 171 -1.64 16.83 -20.12
N GLN A 172 -1.04 17.16 -18.98
CA GLN A 172 -1.65 16.91 -17.67
C GLN A 172 -2.87 17.82 -17.41
N PHE A 173 -2.83 19.05 -17.92
CA PHE A 173 -3.88 20.05 -17.73
C PHE A 173 -4.38 20.59 -19.08
N PRO A 174 -5.17 19.83 -19.84
CA PRO A 174 -5.61 20.19 -21.20
C PRO A 174 -6.49 21.44 -21.23
N ASN A 175 -7.08 21.85 -20.11
CA ASN A 175 -7.97 23.01 -20.00
C ASN A 175 -7.20 24.34 -19.90
N LEU A 176 -5.85 24.33 -19.79
CA LEU A 176 -5.07 25.55 -19.76
C LEU A 176 -5.03 26.22 -21.14
N THR A 177 -5.32 27.52 -21.16
CA THR A 177 -5.24 28.35 -22.38
C THR A 177 -3.78 28.67 -22.71
N GLN A 178 -3.53 29.05 -23.97
CA GLN A 178 -2.20 29.42 -24.43
C GLN A 178 -1.64 30.61 -23.64
N ASP A 179 -2.46 31.62 -23.36
CA ASP A 179 -2.07 32.81 -22.58
C ASP A 179 -1.68 32.45 -21.15
N GLN A 180 -2.40 31.50 -20.54
CA GLN A 180 -2.05 31.01 -19.19
C GLN A 180 -0.72 30.24 -19.18
N LEU A 181 -0.47 29.43 -20.20
CA LEU A 181 0.81 28.73 -20.33
C LEU A 181 1.99 29.69 -20.50
N GLU A 182 1.82 30.76 -21.27
CA GLU A 182 2.83 31.81 -21.45
C GLU A 182 3.10 32.58 -20.13
N GLN A 183 2.02 32.90 -19.38
CA GLN A 183 2.16 33.53 -18.06
C GLN A 183 2.90 32.62 -17.07
N ILE A 184 2.56 31.33 -17.03
CA ILE A 184 3.22 30.34 -16.17
C ILE A 184 4.73 30.22 -16.56
N GLN A 185 5.02 30.20 -17.85
CA GLN A 185 6.39 30.16 -18.34
C GLN A 185 7.21 31.38 -17.90
N GLN A 186 6.62 32.58 -18.03
CA GLN A 186 7.27 33.83 -17.61
C GLN A 186 7.52 33.86 -16.09
N GLN A 187 6.53 33.46 -15.29
CA GLN A 187 6.65 33.40 -13.83
C GLN A 187 7.64 32.32 -13.37
N GLY A 188 7.60 31.14 -13.99
CA GLY A 188 8.51 30.03 -13.69
C GLY A 188 9.97 30.40 -13.98
N THR A 189 10.21 31.29 -14.95
CA THR A 189 11.56 31.78 -15.26
C THR A 189 12.06 32.80 -14.24
N GLN A 190 11.17 33.56 -13.60
CA GLN A 190 11.52 34.61 -12.63
C GLN A 190 11.78 34.06 -11.21
N ASN A 191 11.12 32.97 -10.82
CA ASN A 191 11.23 32.38 -9.47
C ASN A 191 12.37 31.37 -9.30
N LYS A 192 13.48 31.57 -9.98
CA LYS A 192 14.63 30.64 -10.02
C LYS A 192 15.41 30.46 -8.69
N GLY A 193 14.90 30.89 -7.55
CA GLY A 193 15.73 31.06 -6.37
C GLY A 193 15.45 30.24 -5.12
N VAL A 194 14.29 29.63 -4.95
CA VAL A 194 13.90 29.16 -3.61
C VAL A 194 14.33 27.73 -3.29
N TYR A 195 14.52 26.88 -4.30
CA TYR A 195 14.93 25.47 -4.09
C TYR A 195 16.11 25.03 -4.96
N ASP A 196 16.89 25.97 -5.47
CA ASP A 196 18.06 25.67 -6.31
C ASP A 196 19.34 25.57 -5.46
N ASN A 197 19.36 24.60 -4.55
CA ASN A 197 20.54 24.29 -3.73
C ASN A 197 21.58 23.42 -4.45
N ASN A 198 21.52 23.29 -5.79
CA ASN A 198 22.52 22.52 -6.52
C ASN A 198 23.69 23.42 -6.95
N PRO A 199 24.81 23.40 -6.21
CA PRO A 199 25.96 24.25 -6.50
C PRO A 199 26.66 23.95 -7.84
N SER A 200 26.38 22.79 -8.43
CA SER A 200 26.90 22.41 -9.74
C SER A 200 26.19 23.09 -10.91
N ASN A 201 25.07 23.77 -10.69
CA ASN A 201 24.30 24.42 -11.73
C ASN A 201 24.62 25.93 -11.93
N SER A 202 25.54 26.48 -11.15
CA SER A 202 25.96 27.88 -11.31
C SER A 202 26.79 28.13 -12.58
N VAL A 203 27.24 27.10 -13.27
CA VAL A 203 28.12 27.20 -14.44
C VAL A 203 27.41 27.10 -15.78
N ASN A 204 26.18 26.60 -15.84
CA ASN A 204 25.42 26.50 -17.10
C ASN A 204 24.17 27.37 -17.06
N ASN A 205 24.30 28.58 -17.58
CA ASN A 205 23.21 29.52 -17.85
C ASN A 205 22.23 29.08 -18.98
N ASN A 206 22.30 27.82 -19.39
CA ASN A 206 21.45 27.23 -20.43
C ASN A 206 20.44 26.25 -19.80
N ARG A 207 19.74 26.68 -18.75
CA ARG A 207 18.54 25.96 -18.34
C ARG A 207 17.47 26.18 -19.41
N ASP A 208 16.91 25.07 -19.88
CA ASP A 208 15.78 25.09 -20.77
C ASP A 208 14.70 26.00 -20.18
N SER A 209 14.41 27.12 -20.86
CA SER A 209 13.37 28.08 -20.48
C SER A 209 11.95 27.45 -20.49
N ASN A 210 11.88 26.17 -20.83
CA ASN A 210 10.64 25.40 -20.96
C ASN A 210 10.35 24.48 -19.76
N VAL A 211 11.15 24.51 -18.69
CA VAL A 211 10.93 23.67 -17.48
C VAL A 211 10.34 24.52 -16.37
N ILE A 212 9.24 24.04 -15.80
CA ILE A 212 8.48 24.69 -14.73
C ILE A 212 8.56 23.85 -13.47
N GLN A 213 8.68 24.51 -12.34
CA GLN A 213 8.60 23.88 -11.03
C GLN A 213 7.15 23.77 -10.59
N LEU A 214 6.69 22.53 -10.36
CA LEU A 214 5.35 22.24 -9.88
C LEU A 214 5.40 21.60 -8.49
N LEU A 215 4.51 22.03 -7.62
CA LEU A 215 4.27 21.40 -6.33
C LEU A 215 3.01 20.54 -6.41
N TYR A 216 3.19 19.22 -6.31
CA TYR A 216 2.09 18.27 -6.12
C TYR A 216 1.96 18.01 -4.63
N PHE A 217 0.80 18.25 -4.04
CA PHE A 217 0.61 18.07 -2.61
C PHE A 217 -0.74 17.48 -2.26
N ASN A 218 -0.75 16.74 -1.16
CA ASN A 218 -1.95 16.23 -0.49
C ASN A 218 -2.07 16.88 0.87
N TYR A 219 -3.27 17.20 1.29
CA TYR A 219 -3.54 17.75 2.62
C TYR A 219 -4.70 17.04 3.29
N LYS A 220 -4.64 16.98 4.61
CA LYS A 220 -5.74 16.43 5.43
C LYS A 220 -6.91 17.40 5.44
N THR A 221 -8.11 16.90 5.16
CA THR A 221 -9.36 17.64 5.32
C THR A 221 -10.32 16.84 6.17
N TYR A 222 -11.20 17.54 6.88
CA TYR A 222 -12.25 16.93 7.68
C TYR A 222 -13.57 17.04 6.94
N MET A 223 -14.23 15.90 6.73
CA MET A 223 -15.61 15.87 6.25
C MET A 223 -16.52 15.56 7.43
N ASN A 224 -17.44 16.47 7.73
CA ASN A 224 -18.47 16.22 8.73
C ASN A 224 -19.70 15.67 8.03
N GLU A 225 -20.00 14.39 8.24
CA GLU A 225 -21.24 13.78 7.79
C GLU A 225 -22.23 13.73 8.95
N VAL A 226 -23.40 14.34 8.77
CA VAL A 226 -24.47 14.35 9.76
C VAL A 226 -25.49 13.30 9.38
N TYR A 227 -25.59 12.23 10.16
CA TYR A 227 -26.60 11.18 9.97
C TYR A 227 -27.82 11.48 10.85
N LYS A 228 -29.01 11.50 10.22
CA LYS A 228 -30.28 11.49 10.96
C LYS A 228 -30.66 10.05 11.27
N VAL A 229 -30.57 9.64 12.51
CA VAL A 229 -31.12 8.36 12.97
C VAL A 229 -32.62 8.54 13.18
N LYS A 230 -33.44 7.79 12.43
CA LYS A 230 -34.86 7.67 12.69
C LYS A 230 -35.06 6.53 13.70
N GLU A 231 -35.38 6.86 14.94
CA GLU A 231 -35.90 5.87 15.88
C GLU A 231 -37.29 5.44 15.39
N THR A 232 -37.41 4.19 14.95
CA THR A 232 -38.71 3.54 14.71
C THR A 232 -39.16 3.04 16.08
N ALA A 233 -40.11 3.71 16.68
CA ALA A 233 -40.81 3.16 17.85
C ALA A 233 -41.51 1.86 17.45
N THR A 234 -41.15 0.79 18.12
CA THR A 234 -41.81 -0.52 18.09
C THR A 234 -43.05 -0.46 18.96
#